data_c96d33df5348f33c7b4f9cc3012f0e41
#
_entry.id   c96d33df5348f33c7b4f9cc3012f0e41
#
_cell.length_a   1.000
_cell.length_b   1.000
_cell.length_c   1.000
_cell.angle_alpha   90.00
_cell.angle_beta   90.00
_cell.angle_gamma   90.00
#
_symmetry.space_group_name_H-M   'P 1'
#
loop_
_entity.id
_entity.type
_entity.pdbx_description
1 polymer ?
#
loop_
_entity_poly.entity_id
_entity_poly.type
_entity_poly.pdbx_seq_one_letter_code
_entity_poly.pdbx_strand_id
1 'polypeptide(L)'
;MFAPLLAACALCACSGTPATAPSPLTGAPYTVYAAGDIADCRQRPWQMTGAAQTAELIAGELAGRRDAAVLSLGDHTYPVGLPAEFDTCYAPTWGRFKERTYPTPGNHEYYGSKAANGYFGYFGRPDYYSVGLGAWHVISLNSHLPPARLEEQLAWLKDDLARHPRPCTLAFWHAPLYSSGGHRAPKTMQPAWQALHEAGAELVLSGHDHDYERFAPQDANGRVDEARGVRQFVVGTGGAFLTPFFYFMAHSEMRDNSSHGVLRLQLYDNGYQWQYLPVPDDGSVQRPAPDSGGGRCH
;
A
#
# COMPACT_ATOMS: atom_id res chain seq x y z
N MET A 1 -23.02 -56.58 -53.62
CA MET A 1 -23.54 -56.44 -52.24
C MET A 1 -22.47 -55.73 -51.41
N PHE A 2 -22.59 -54.43 -51.22
CA PHE A 2 -21.69 -53.65 -50.38
C PHE A 2 -22.47 -53.25 -49.14
N ALA A 3 -21.99 -53.64 -47.96
CA ALA A 3 -22.54 -53.20 -46.67
C ALA A 3 -21.85 -51.92 -46.20
N PRO A 4 -22.56 -50.89 -45.69
CA PRO A 4 -21.94 -49.72 -45.12
C PRO A 4 -21.49 -49.94 -43.68
N LEU A 5 -20.22 -49.57 -43.37
CA LEU A 5 -19.71 -49.42 -41.99
C LEU A 5 -20.28 -48.15 -41.39
N LEU A 6 -21.02 -48.25 -40.33
CA LEU A 6 -21.41 -47.15 -39.44
C LEU A 6 -20.27 -46.88 -38.46
N ALA A 7 -19.63 -45.70 -38.58
CA ALA A 7 -18.69 -45.20 -37.58
C ALA A 7 -19.46 -44.50 -36.45
N ALA A 8 -19.39 -45.05 -35.25
CA ALA A 8 -19.95 -44.44 -34.04
C ALA A 8 -18.96 -43.39 -33.50
N CYS A 9 -19.30 -42.11 -33.60
CA CYS A 9 -18.60 -41.03 -32.90
C CYS A 9 -18.97 -41.05 -31.42
N ALA A 10 -18.04 -41.42 -30.56
CA ALA A 10 -18.16 -41.24 -29.12
C ALA A 10 -17.95 -39.75 -28.76
N LEU A 11 -19.01 -39.07 -28.35
CA LEU A 11 -18.95 -37.74 -27.77
C LEU A 11 -18.36 -37.83 -26.35
N CYS A 12 -17.08 -37.47 -26.18
CA CYS A 12 -16.51 -37.22 -24.86
C CYS A 12 -17.13 -35.95 -24.28
N ALA A 13 -18.09 -36.06 -23.38
CA ALA A 13 -18.59 -34.98 -22.56
C ALA A 13 -17.50 -34.62 -21.51
N CYS A 14 -16.77 -33.52 -21.71
CA CYS A 14 -15.95 -32.93 -20.66
C CYS A 14 -16.89 -32.33 -19.60
N SER A 15 -17.07 -33.06 -18.50
CA SER A 15 -17.71 -32.54 -17.28
C SER A 15 -16.76 -31.56 -16.60
N GLY A 16 -16.82 -30.28 -16.99
CA GLY A 16 -16.21 -29.19 -16.22
C GLY A 16 -16.89 -29.08 -14.87
N THR A 17 -16.18 -29.36 -13.80
CA THR A 17 -16.64 -29.01 -12.44
C THR A 17 -16.91 -27.52 -12.38
N PRO A 18 -18.10 -27.06 -11.96
CA PRO A 18 -18.36 -25.64 -11.80
C PRO A 18 -17.37 -25.06 -10.78
N ALA A 19 -16.69 -23.97 -11.15
CA ALA A 19 -15.86 -23.24 -10.22
C ALA A 19 -16.74 -22.81 -9.04
N THR A 20 -16.41 -23.29 -7.84
CA THR A 20 -17.09 -22.87 -6.62
C THR A 20 -16.93 -21.36 -6.47
N ALA A 21 -18.04 -20.63 -6.31
CA ALA A 21 -18.01 -19.21 -6.02
C ALA A 21 -17.14 -18.97 -4.77
N PRO A 22 -16.29 -17.93 -4.77
CA PRO A 22 -15.44 -17.64 -3.61
C PRO A 22 -16.29 -17.45 -2.36
N SER A 23 -15.87 -18.05 -1.25
CA SER A 23 -16.56 -17.94 0.05
C SER A 23 -16.75 -16.46 0.43
N PRO A 24 -17.83 -16.05 1.12
CA PRO A 24 -18.04 -14.63 1.49
C PRO A 24 -16.95 -14.12 2.44
N LEU A 25 -16.70 -12.79 2.47
CA LEU A 25 -15.86 -12.14 3.47
C LEU A 25 -16.51 -12.28 4.85
N THR A 26 -15.70 -12.51 5.89
CA THR A 26 -16.18 -12.80 7.25
C THR A 26 -15.66 -11.76 8.25
N GLY A 27 -16.40 -11.56 9.33
CA GLY A 27 -16.09 -10.60 10.39
C GLY A 27 -16.46 -9.16 10.04
N ALA A 28 -16.40 -8.28 11.03
CA ALA A 28 -16.49 -6.84 10.83
C ALA A 28 -15.11 -6.32 10.38
N PRO A 29 -15.02 -5.51 9.31
CA PRO A 29 -13.73 -5.07 8.82
C PRO A 29 -13.08 -4.05 9.75
N TYR A 30 -11.76 -4.17 9.97
CA TYR A 30 -10.95 -3.07 10.44
C TYR A 30 -10.59 -2.18 9.24
N THR A 31 -10.85 -0.88 9.34
CA THR A 31 -10.62 0.03 8.20
C THR A 31 -9.24 0.70 8.30
N VAL A 32 -8.50 0.73 7.19
CA VAL A 32 -7.21 1.40 7.10
C VAL A 32 -7.24 2.41 5.96
N TYR A 33 -6.69 3.61 6.21
CA TYR A 33 -6.44 4.64 5.20
C TYR A 33 -4.95 4.79 5.00
N ALA A 34 -4.46 4.75 3.77
CA ALA A 34 -3.03 4.77 3.48
C ALA A 34 -2.69 5.76 2.37
N ALA A 35 -1.66 6.57 2.59
CA ALA A 35 -0.89 7.27 1.57
C ALA A 35 0.46 7.74 2.13
N GLY A 36 1.40 8.03 1.25
CA GLY A 36 2.68 8.68 1.52
C GLY A 36 2.80 9.99 0.77
N ASP A 37 3.99 10.62 0.83
CA ASP A 37 4.33 11.80 0.02
C ASP A 37 3.37 12.96 0.33
N ILE A 38 3.46 13.48 1.58
CA ILE A 38 2.33 14.16 2.20
C ILE A 38 2.47 15.69 2.17
N ALA A 39 3.26 16.27 3.07
CA ALA A 39 3.21 17.71 3.32
C ALA A 39 4.39 18.47 2.72
N ASP A 40 4.17 19.15 1.61
CA ASP A 40 5.17 20.07 1.05
C ASP A 40 5.12 21.43 1.76
N CYS A 41 6.05 21.65 2.68
CA CYS A 41 6.15 22.85 3.51
C CYS A 41 6.51 24.12 2.73
N ARG A 42 6.89 24.00 1.47
CA ARG A 42 7.10 25.14 0.56
C ARG A 42 5.78 25.71 0.05
N GLN A 43 4.71 24.92 0.05
CA GLN A 43 3.36 25.35 -0.37
C GLN A 43 2.70 26.17 0.75
N ARG A 44 2.15 27.32 0.40
CA ARG A 44 1.47 28.24 1.33
C ARG A 44 0.25 28.87 0.65
N PRO A 45 -0.86 29.09 1.37
CA PRO A 45 -1.10 28.67 2.75
C PRO A 45 -1.32 27.15 2.84
N TRP A 46 -0.93 26.51 3.94
CA TRP A 46 -1.01 25.06 4.10
C TRP A 46 -2.45 24.51 4.00
N GLN A 47 -3.46 25.32 4.32
CA GLN A 47 -4.88 24.94 4.23
C GLN A 47 -5.35 24.60 2.81
N MET A 48 -4.62 25.06 1.79
CA MET A 48 -4.95 24.84 0.38
C MET A 48 -4.08 23.76 -0.28
N THR A 49 -3.23 23.09 0.49
CA THR A 49 -2.34 22.03 -0.03
C THR A 49 -3.06 20.70 -0.24
N GLY A 50 -2.50 19.86 -1.09
CA GLY A 50 -2.96 18.46 -1.23
C GLY A 50 -2.98 17.72 0.10
N ALA A 51 -1.99 17.96 0.98
CA ALA A 51 -1.96 17.39 2.33
C ALA A 51 -3.16 17.80 3.20
N ALA A 52 -3.61 19.05 3.11
CA ALA A 52 -4.81 19.49 3.82
C ALA A 52 -6.07 18.83 3.25
N GLN A 53 -6.18 18.73 1.93
CA GLN A 53 -7.32 18.11 1.27
C GLN A 53 -7.44 16.61 1.62
N THR A 54 -6.35 15.87 1.56
CA THR A 54 -6.34 14.44 1.96
C THR A 54 -6.54 14.26 3.46
N ALA A 55 -6.06 15.20 4.30
CA ALA A 55 -6.35 15.18 5.74
C ALA A 55 -7.84 15.39 6.02
N GLU A 56 -8.53 16.29 5.32
CA GLU A 56 -9.98 16.45 5.48
C GLU A 56 -10.74 15.19 5.03
N LEU A 57 -10.33 14.59 3.92
CA LEU A 57 -10.90 13.32 3.45
C LEU A 57 -10.79 12.23 4.52
N ILE A 58 -9.59 12.02 5.08
CA ILE A 58 -9.35 11.03 6.15
C ILE A 58 -10.13 11.39 7.41
N ALA A 59 -10.15 12.65 7.83
CA ALA A 59 -10.87 13.09 9.02
C ALA A 59 -12.37 12.80 8.92
N GLY A 60 -12.98 13.05 7.76
CA GLY A 60 -14.38 12.71 7.47
C GLY A 60 -14.64 11.21 7.56
N GLU A 61 -13.75 10.41 6.98
CA GLU A 61 -13.83 8.94 7.01
C GLU A 61 -13.58 8.33 8.40
N LEU A 62 -12.73 8.94 9.22
CA LEU A 62 -12.45 8.51 10.60
C LEU A 62 -13.56 8.89 11.58
N ALA A 63 -14.44 9.84 11.22
CA ALA A 63 -15.48 10.35 12.10
C ALA A 63 -16.42 9.21 12.55
N GLY A 64 -16.50 9.01 13.87
CA GLY A 64 -17.36 7.97 14.46
C GLY A 64 -16.84 6.52 14.32
N ARG A 65 -15.71 6.28 13.65
CA ARG A 65 -15.12 4.94 13.53
C ARG A 65 -14.08 4.70 14.64
N ARG A 66 -14.26 3.65 15.43
CA ARG A 66 -13.28 3.22 16.44
C ARG A 66 -12.24 2.24 15.85
N ASP A 67 -12.71 1.33 15.00
CA ASP A 67 -11.89 0.28 14.37
C ASP A 67 -11.35 0.78 13.03
N ALA A 68 -10.53 1.85 13.09
CA ALA A 68 -9.86 2.40 11.94
C ALA A 68 -8.51 3.04 12.30
N ALA A 69 -7.56 2.97 11.37
CA ALA A 69 -6.21 3.50 11.49
C ALA A 69 -5.74 4.16 10.19
N VAL A 70 -4.61 4.85 10.28
CA VAL A 70 -3.91 5.45 9.15
C VAL A 70 -2.52 4.81 9.04
N LEU A 71 -2.14 4.37 7.84
CA LEU A 71 -0.77 3.98 7.52
C LEU A 71 -0.15 5.13 6.70
N SER A 72 0.84 5.82 7.26
CA SER A 72 1.56 6.83 6.51
C SER A 72 2.83 6.23 5.91
N LEU A 73 2.91 6.27 4.57
CA LEU A 73 3.84 5.48 3.77
C LEU A 73 5.18 6.20 3.50
N GLY A 74 5.62 7.08 4.42
CA GLY A 74 6.87 7.81 4.31
C GLY A 74 6.74 9.16 3.59
N ASP A 75 7.83 9.91 3.59
CA ASP A 75 7.92 11.28 3.06
C ASP A 75 6.79 12.15 3.62
N HIS A 76 6.78 12.24 4.96
CA HIS A 76 5.75 12.99 5.70
C HIS A 76 5.85 14.48 5.45
N THR A 77 7.08 14.98 5.28
CA THR A 77 7.36 16.40 5.07
C THR A 77 8.45 16.63 4.01
N TYR A 78 8.28 17.68 3.26
CA TYR A 78 9.23 18.17 2.28
C TYR A 78 9.70 19.59 2.65
N PRO A 79 10.98 19.99 2.32
CA PRO A 79 11.87 19.19 1.44
C PRO A 79 12.76 18.18 2.14
N VAL A 80 12.94 18.20 3.49
CA VAL A 80 14.07 17.47 4.11
C VAL A 80 13.77 16.81 5.46
N GLY A 81 12.53 16.72 5.90
CA GLY A 81 12.14 15.99 7.11
C GLY A 81 12.62 16.59 8.43
N LEU A 82 12.79 17.93 8.51
CA LEU A 82 13.21 18.60 9.74
C LEU A 82 12.08 18.65 10.80
N PRO A 83 12.40 18.69 12.11
CA PRO A 83 11.39 18.84 13.15
C PRO A 83 10.44 20.01 12.91
N ALA A 84 10.96 21.17 12.48
CA ALA A 84 10.13 22.34 12.19
C ALA A 84 9.13 22.11 11.03
N GLU A 85 9.44 21.24 10.06
CA GLU A 85 8.52 20.87 8.98
C GLU A 85 7.38 19.99 9.52
N PHE A 86 7.67 19.07 10.42
CA PHE A 86 6.65 18.30 11.13
C PHE A 86 5.70 19.21 11.91
N ASP A 87 6.23 20.19 12.65
CA ASP A 87 5.43 21.10 13.47
C ASP A 87 4.56 22.05 12.64
N THR A 88 5.09 22.56 11.52
CA THR A 88 4.45 23.65 10.76
C THR A 88 3.59 23.19 9.59
N CYS A 89 3.82 22.00 9.04
CA CYS A 89 3.14 21.52 7.84
C CYS A 89 2.39 20.20 8.06
N TYR A 90 3.01 19.21 8.70
CA TYR A 90 2.42 17.92 8.94
C TYR A 90 1.43 17.96 10.12
N ALA A 91 1.81 18.55 11.25
CA ALA A 91 0.98 18.59 12.45
C ALA A 91 -0.41 19.23 12.20
N PRO A 92 -0.53 20.37 11.49
CA PRO A 92 -1.84 20.98 11.23
C PRO A 92 -2.68 20.21 10.19
N THR A 93 -2.09 19.27 9.44
CA THR A 93 -2.78 18.44 8.42
C THR A 93 -2.97 17.00 8.94
N TRP A 94 -2.11 16.09 8.56
CA TRP A 94 -2.18 14.67 8.95
C TRP A 94 -1.84 14.41 10.44
N GLY A 95 -1.16 15.34 11.10
CA GLY A 95 -0.89 15.26 12.54
C GLY A 95 -2.16 15.25 13.39
N ARG A 96 -3.31 15.68 12.87
CA ARG A 96 -4.63 15.68 13.54
C ARG A 96 -5.07 14.28 13.99
N PHE A 97 -4.58 13.22 13.33
CA PHE A 97 -4.88 11.83 13.66
C PHE A 97 -3.64 11.00 14.03
N LYS A 98 -2.59 11.67 14.52
CA LYS A 98 -1.31 11.07 14.92
C LYS A 98 -1.47 9.83 15.81
N GLU A 99 -2.36 9.86 16.80
CA GLU A 99 -2.58 8.76 17.74
C GLU A 99 -3.15 7.48 17.07
N ARG A 100 -3.66 7.61 15.87
CA ARG A 100 -4.20 6.51 15.06
C ARG A 100 -3.29 6.17 13.87
N THR A 101 -2.13 6.83 13.76
CA THR A 101 -1.20 6.69 12.66
C THR A 101 -0.10 5.69 12.99
N TYR A 102 0.11 4.76 12.07
CA TYR A 102 1.24 3.83 12.03
C TYR A 102 2.13 4.26 10.85
N PRO A 103 3.29 4.89 11.11
CA PRO A 103 4.15 5.46 10.08
C PRO A 103 5.28 4.52 9.66
N THR A 104 5.82 4.73 8.45
CA THR A 104 7.17 4.29 8.05
C THR A 104 7.96 5.49 7.52
N PRO A 105 9.29 5.59 7.69
CA PRO A 105 10.03 6.73 7.14
C PRO A 105 10.27 6.57 5.63
N GLY A 106 10.32 7.70 4.92
CA GLY A 106 10.77 7.80 3.52
C GLY A 106 12.17 8.39 3.40
N ASN A 107 12.60 8.69 2.17
CA ASN A 107 13.95 9.25 1.94
C ASN A 107 14.06 10.71 2.39
N HIS A 108 13.00 11.50 2.30
CA HIS A 108 13.02 12.91 2.70
C HIS A 108 13.24 13.06 4.21
N GLU A 109 12.86 12.11 5.03
CA GLU A 109 13.17 12.11 6.46
C GLU A 109 14.68 12.04 6.75
N TYR A 110 15.48 11.49 5.83
CA TYR A 110 16.93 11.35 5.98
C TYR A 110 17.75 12.48 5.32
N TYR A 111 17.12 13.38 4.53
CA TYR A 111 17.84 14.45 3.84
C TYR A 111 18.32 15.55 4.78
N GLY A 112 17.52 15.97 5.74
CA GLY A 112 17.90 16.96 6.75
C GLY A 112 18.74 16.40 7.90
N SER A 113 18.66 15.10 8.13
CA SER A 113 19.41 14.40 9.18
C SER A 113 19.55 12.92 8.83
N LYS A 114 20.78 12.40 8.80
CA LYS A 114 21.02 10.96 8.57
C LYS A 114 20.35 10.05 9.60
N ALA A 115 19.95 10.59 10.76
CA ALA A 115 19.24 9.89 11.80
C ALA A 115 17.71 10.12 11.74
N ALA A 116 17.19 10.78 10.70
CA ALA A 116 15.77 11.12 10.55
C ALA A 116 15.14 11.73 11.82
N ASN A 117 15.84 12.66 12.47
CA ASN A 117 15.49 13.20 13.80
C ASN A 117 14.07 13.81 13.83
N GLY A 118 13.61 14.41 12.73
CA GLY A 118 12.24 14.95 12.64
C GLY A 118 11.22 13.86 12.79
N TYR A 119 11.35 12.79 12.02
CA TYR A 119 10.44 11.63 12.03
C TYR A 119 10.43 10.90 13.39
N PHE A 120 11.60 10.47 13.85
CA PHE A 120 11.69 9.72 15.10
C PHE A 120 11.30 10.55 16.32
N GLY A 121 11.66 11.85 16.34
CA GLY A 121 11.23 12.78 17.38
C GLY A 121 9.73 13.03 17.38
N TYR A 122 9.11 13.12 16.19
CA TYR A 122 7.68 13.35 16.07
C TYR A 122 6.87 12.10 16.44
N PHE A 123 7.16 10.93 15.88
CA PHE A 123 6.34 9.74 16.05
C PHE A 123 6.75 8.85 17.22
N GLY A 124 8.00 8.87 17.64
CA GLY A 124 8.52 8.00 18.72
C GLY A 124 8.40 6.50 18.41
N ARG A 125 8.44 6.12 17.12
CA ARG A 125 8.35 4.73 16.67
C ARG A 125 9.72 4.17 16.33
N PRO A 126 9.96 2.85 16.44
CA PRO A 126 11.20 2.23 15.97
C PRO A 126 11.31 2.24 14.44
N ASP A 127 12.47 1.88 13.89
CA ASP A 127 12.73 1.80 12.44
C ASP A 127 11.76 0.86 11.72
N TYR A 128 11.42 -0.25 12.37
CA TYR A 128 10.49 -1.26 11.88
C TYR A 128 9.75 -1.90 13.07
N TYR A 129 8.53 -2.31 12.85
CA TYR A 129 7.66 -2.88 13.89
C TYR A 129 6.45 -3.57 13.26
N SER A 130 5.71 -4.34 14.08
CA SER A 130 4.42 -4.89 13.67
C SER A 130 3.33 -4.60 14.70
N VAL A 131 2.08 -4.65 14.24
CA VAL A 131 0.89 -4.47 15.07
C VAL A 131 -0.24 -5.38 14.57
N GLY A 132 -1.16 -5.74 15.47
CA GLY A 132 -2.41 -6.39 15.09
C GLY A 132 -3.51 -5.36 14.83
N LEU A 133 -4.08 -5.34 13.63
CA LEU A 133 -5.26 -4.55 13.30
C LEU A 133 -6.42 -5.48 12.90
N GLY A 134 -7.38 -5.65 13.79
CA GLY A 134 -8.38 -6.72 13.63
C GLY A 134 -7.71 -8.10 13.57
N ALA A 135 -8.06 -8.90 12.57
CA ALA A 135 -7.47 -10.22 12.33
C ALA A 135 -6.11 -10.17 11.59
N TRP A 136 -5.67 -8.98 11.17
CA TRP A 136 -4.49 -8.82 10.33
C TRP A 136 -3.20 -8.60 11.10
N HIS A 137 -2.10 -9.16 10.59
CA HIS A 137 -0.73 -8.80 10.95
C HIS A 137 -0.27 -7.67 10.04
N VAL A 138 0.01 -6.50 10.61
CA VAL A 138 0.40 -5.30 9.87
C VAL A 138 1.83 -4.93 10.23
N ILE A 139 2.71 -4.89 9.24
CA ILE A 139 4.17 -4.79 9.41
C ILE A 139 4.68 -3.52 8.74
N SER A 140 5.31 -2.64 9.53
CA SER A 140 6.06 -1.47 9.03
C SER A 140 7.52 -1.83 8.85
N LEU A 141 8.07 -1.60 7.66
CA LEU A 141 9.48 -1.79 7.33
C LEU A 141 10.08 -0.47 6.85
N ASN A 142 11.38 -0.31 7.04
CA ASN A 142 12.12 0.86 6.58
C ASN A 142 12.98 0.51 5.36
N SER A 143 12.64 1.04 4.19
CA SER A 143 13.34 0.81 2.92
C SER A 143 14.64 1.64 2.76
N HIS A 144 14.95 2.53 3.72
CA HIS A 144 16.07 3.48 3.65
C HIS A 144 17.18 3.20 4.67
N LEU A 145 17.15 2.02 5.30
CA LEU A 145 18.23 1.58 6.18
C LEU A 145 19.52 1.27 5.39
N PRO A 146 20.70 1.48 5.99
CA PRO A 146 21.95 1.02 5.41
C PRO A 146 21.99 -0.51 5.32
N PRO A 147 22.81 -1.12 4.44
CA PRO A 147 22.79 -2.56 4.14
C PRO A 147 22.82 -3.46 5.37
N ALA A 148 23.70 -3.23 6.35
CA ALA A 148 23.74 -4.04 7.57
C ALA A 148 22.44 -4.00 8.38
N ARG A 149 21.79 -2.84 8.45
CA ARG A 149 20.51 -2.68 9.15
C ARG A 149 19.33 -3.29 8.36
N LEU A 150 19.43 -3.35 7.03
CA LEU A 150 18.46 -4.09 6.19
C LEU A 150 18.54 -5.60 6.45
N GLU A 151 19.75 -6.14 6.65
CA GLU A 151 19.93 -7.56 7.03
C GLU A 151 19.35 -7.85 8.42
N GLU A 152 19.58 -6.97 9.42
CA GLU A 152 18.94 -7.06 10.75
C GLU A 152 17.43 -7.02 10.65
N GLN A 153 16.87 -6.07 9.87
CA GLN A 153 15.43 -5.96 9.64
C GLN A 153 14.86 -7.22 8.97
N LEU A 154 15.55 -7.79 8.00
CA LEU A 154 15.13 -9.03 7.33
C LEU A 154 15.10 -10.21 8.31
N ALA A 155 16.10 -10.34 9.16
CA ALA A 155 16.14 -11.38 10.20
C ALA A 155 14.98 -11.20 11.18
N TRP A 156 14.75 -9.97 11.63
CA TRP A 156 13.62 -9.62 12.48
C TRP A 156 12.27 -9.93 11.80
N LEU A 157 12.10 -9.56 10.51
CA LEU A 157 10.87 -9.83 9.76
C LEU A 157 10.53 -11.32 9.71
N LYS A 158 11.51 -12.17 9.42
CA LYS A 158 11.33 -13.64 9.38
C LYS A 158 10.90 -14.20 10.73
N ASP A 159 11.52 -13.71 11.82
CA ASP A 159 11.21 -14.10 13.18
C ASP A 159 9.82 -13.58 13.61
N ASP A 160 9.46 -12.35 13.25
CA ASP A 160 8.16 -11.73 13.54
C ASP A 160 7.02 -12.48 12.83
N LEU A 161 7.17 -12.80 11.54
CA LEU A 161 6.21 -13.61 10.78
C LEU A 161 6.01 -15.00 11.41
N ALA A 162 7.08 -15.64 11.85
CA ALA A 162 7.00 -16.97 12.49
C ALA A 162 6.33 -16.92 13.86
N ARG A 163 6.53 -15.84 14.64
CA ARG A 163 5.97 -15.71 16.01
C ARG A 163 4.54 -15.19 16.04
N HIS A 164 4.09 -14.53 15.00
CA HIS A 164 2.76 -13.90 14.95
C HIS A 164 1.91 -14.44 13.78
N PRO A 165 1.64 -15.76 13.72
CA PRO A 165 0.81 -16.32 12.65
C PRO A 165 -0.59 -15.71 12.70
N ARG A 166 -1.01 -15.08 11.61
CA ARG A 166 -2.33 -14.50 11.41
C ARG A 166 -2.89 -14.97 10.07
N PRO A 167 -4.22 -15.04 9.91
CA PRO A 167 -4.81 -15.43 8.63
C PRO A 167 -4.41 -14.56 7.46
N CYS A 168 -4.09 -13.30 7.73
CA CYS A 168 -3.79 -12.30 6.71
C CYS A 168 -2.64 -11.38 7.14
N THR A 169 -1.77 -11.03 6.23
CA THR A 169 -0.61 -10.16 6.48
C THR A 169 -0.53 -9.03 5.46
N LEU A 170 -0.30 -7.82 5.96
CA LEU A 170 -0.02 -6.62 5.18
C LEU A 170 1.31 -6.04 5.64
N ALA A 171 2.22 -5.75 4.72
CA ALA A 171 3.42 -4.98 5.00
C ALA A 171 3.40 -3.64 4.28
N PHE A 172 4.12 -2.65 4.82
CA PHE A 172 4.27 -1.36 4.16
C PHE A 172 5.65 -0.76 4.42
N TRP A 173 6.16 -0.07 3.39
CA TRP A 173 7.41 0.69 3.41
C TRP A 173 7.37 1.74 2.30
N HIS A 174 8.29 2.70 2.33
CA HIS A 174 8.21 3.85 1.43
C HIS A 174 8.56 3.53 -0.03
N ALA A 175 9.80 3.13 -0.35
CA ALA A 175 10.24 2.94 -1.73
C ALA A 175 9.71 1.61 -2.32
N PRO A 176 8.85 1.64 -3.36
CA PRO A 176 8.21 0.45 -3.90
C PRO A 176 9.20 -0.52 -4.55
N LEU A 177 8.85 -1.81 -4.64
CA LEU A 177 9.61 -2.79 -5.39
C LEU A 177 9.31 -2.73 -6.89
N TYR A 178 8.09 -2.38 -7.25
CA TYR A 178 7.61 -2.19 -8.60
C TYR A 178 6.93 -0.82 -8.72
N SER A 179 7.26 -0.05 -9.76
CA SER A 179 6.64 1.24 -10.05
C SER A 179 6.83 1.63 -11.50
N SER A 180 5.82 2.22 -12.10
CA SER A 180 5.86 2.88 -13.41
C SER A 180 6.21 4.38 -13.29
N GLY A 181 6.35 4.90 -12.08
CA GLY A 181 6.70 6.29 -11.79
C GLY A 181 8.16 6.64 -12.08
N GLY A 182 8.54 7.87 -11.78
CA GLY A 182 9.81 8.46 -12.20
C GLY A 182 11.00 8.27 -11.25
N HIS A 183 10.75 7.90 -9.99
CA HIS A 183 11.81 7.86 -8.97
C HIS A 183 12.63 6.57 -8.94
N ARG A 184 12.29 5.60 -9.79
CA ARG A 184 12.88 4.26 -9.86
C ARG A 184 12.59 3.40 -8.63
N ALA A 185 12.26 2.15 -8.87
CA ALA A 185 12.00 1.14 -7.84
C ALA A 185 13.31 0.42 -7.44
N PRO A 186 13.94 0.74 -6.30
CA PRO A 186 15.17 0.08 -5.88
C PRO A 186 14.88 -1.37 -5.46
N LYS A 187 15.78 -2.30 -5.79
CA LYS A 187 15.63 -3.72 -5.43
C LYS A 187 16.00 -4.03 -3.97
N THR A 188 16.23 -3.03 -3.14
CA THR A 188 16.65 -3.21 -1.74
C THR A 188 15.65 -4.02 -0.91
N MET A 189 14.35 -3.91 -1.19
CA MET A 189 13.30 -4.64 -0.47
C MET A 189 12.95 -6.01 -1.09
N GLN A 190 13.67 -6.46 -2.13
CA GLN A 190 13.44 -7.77 -2.74
C GLN A 190 13.54 -8.95 -1.73
N PRO A 191 14.52 -8.99 -0.80
CA PRO A 191 14.59 -10.07 0.21
C PRO A 191 13.39 -10.04 1.19
N ALA A 192 12.89 -8.85 1.54
CA ALA A 192 11.70 -8.72 2.39
C ALA A 192 10.43 -9.17 1.63
N TRP A 193 10.31 -8.81 0.35
CA TRP A 193 9.22 -9.30 -0.51
C TRP A 193 9.19 -10.82 -0.59
N GLN A 194 10.37 -11.45 -0.79
CA GLN A 194 10.48 -12.91 -0.82
C GLN A 194 10.02 -13.53 0.49
N ALA A 195 10.47 -13.02 1.65
CA ALA A 195 10.05 -13.52 2.95
C ALA A 195 8.53 -13.38 3.19
N LEU A 196 7.93 -12.27 2.75
CA LEU A 196 6.50 -12.04 2.81
C LEU A 196 5.72 -13.01 1.92
N HIS A 197 6.16 -13.21 0.68
CA HIS A 197 5.53 -14.16 -0.25
C HIS A 197 5.61 -15.60 0.30
N GLU A 198 6.78 -16.03 0.82
CA GLU A 198 6.97 -17.35 1.44
C GLU A 198 6.07 -17.56 2.67
N ALA A 199 5.80 -16.48 3.42
CA ALA A 199 4.90 -16.51 4.58
C ALA A 199 3.42 -16.36 4.22
N GLY A 200 3.07 -16.19 2.94
CA GLY A 200 1.69 -16.02 2.48
C GLY A 200 1.10 -14.63 2.78
N ALA A 201 1.88 -13.57 2.69
CA ALA A 201 1.35 -12.21 2.82
C ALA A 201 0.55 -11.79 1.59
N GLU A 202 -0.52 -11.02 1.81
CA GLU A 202 -1.45 -10.58 0.77
C GLU A 202 -1.07 -9.26 0.12
N LEU A 203 -0.61 -8.29 0.94
CA LEU A 203 -0.51 -6.89 0.54
C LEU A 203 0.84 -6.28 0.89
N VAL A 204 1.33 -5.43 -0.03
CA VAL A 204 2.39 -4.45 0.23
C VAL A 204 1.92 -3.08 -0.20
N LEU A 205 2.08 -2.08 0.68
CA LEU A 205 1.80 -0.68 0.37
C LEU A 205 3.08 0.14 0.35
N SER A 206 3.20 1.04 -0.60
CA SER A 206 4.35 1.94 -0.75
C SER A 206 3.91 3.34 -1.21
N GLY A 207 4.79 4.33 -1.04
CA GLY A 207 4.68 5.68 -1.59
C GLY A 207 5.79 5.94 -2.61
N HIS A 208 6.54 7.04 -2.44
CA HIS A 208 7.75 7.44 -3.15
C HIS A 208 7.52 7.96 -4.58
N ASP A 209 6.84 7.21 -5.44
CA ASP A 209 6.32 7.77 -6.69
C ASP A 209 4.99 8.46 -6.40
N HIS A 210 4.90 9.74 -6.79
CA HIS A 210 3.77 10.58 -6.43
C HIS A 210 2.58 10.35 -7.36
N ASP A 211 2.12 9.12 -7.36
CA ASP A 211 1.00 8.61 -8.15
C ASP A 211 0.26 7.51 -7.39
N TYR A 212 -0.83 7.05 -7.96
CA TYR A 212 -1.51 5.83 -7.56
C TYR A 212 -1.26 4.74 -8.60
N GLU A 213 -0.72 3.61 -8.16
CA GLU A 213 -0.55 2.45 -9.04
C GLU A 213 -0.88 1.15 -8.28
N ARG A 214 -1.58 0.24 -8.96
CA ARG A 214 -1.89 -1.09 -8.44
C ARG A 214 -1.39 -2.17 -9.39
N PHE A 215 -0.75 -3.17 -8.81
CA PHE A 215 -0.23 -4.32 -9.53
C PHE A 215 -1.09 -5.57 -9.33
N ALA A 216 -1.01 -6.51 -10.28
CA ALA A 216 -1.46 -7.88 -10.08
C ALA A 216 -0.69 -8.53 -8.92
N PRO A 217 -1.25 -9.58 -8.26
CA PRO A 217 -0.49 -10.34 -7.26
C PRO A 217 0.73 -11.00 -7.90
N GLN A 218 1.89 -10.89 -7.26
CA GLN A 218 3.17 -11.35 -7.82
C GLN A 218 3.92 -12.25 -6.85
N ASP A 219 4.62 -13.26 -7.40
CA ASP A 219 5.54 -14.11 -6.66
C ASP A 219 6.85 -13.35 -6.30
N ALA A 220 7.79 -14.04 -5.64
CA ALA A 220 9.08 -13.49 -5.26
C ALA A 220 9.96 -13.05 -6.46
N ASN A 221 9.64 -13.48 -7.68
CA ASN A 221 10.38 -13.17 -8.90
C ASN A 221 9.66 -12.12 -9.77
N GLY A 222 8.52 -11.60 -9.33
CA GLY A 222 7.73 -10.62 -10.06
C GLY A 222 6.87 -11.24 -11.17
N ARG A 223 6.54 -12.52 -11.10
CA ARG A 223 5.59 -13.18 -12.00
C ARG A 223 4.21 -13.14 -11.36
N VAL A 224 3.17 -13.01 -12.18
CA VAL A 224 1.80 -13.08 -11.69
C VAL A 224 1.55 -14.43 -11.02
N ASP A 225 1.02 -14.40 -9.81
CA ASP A 225 0.57 -15.53 -9.02
C ASP A 225 -0.77 -15.18 -8.37
N GLU A 226 -1.86 -15.48 -9.06
CA GLU A 226 -3.21 -15.17 -8.58
C GLU A 226 -3.60 -15.95 -7.32
N ALA A 227 -2.93 -17.05 -7.05
CA ALA A 227 -3.26 -17.93 -5.93
C ALA A 227 -2.57 -17.53 -4.63
N ARG A 228 -1.30 -17.08 -4.70
CA ARG A 228 -0.46 -16.84 -3.53
C ARG A 228 0.42 -15.58 -3.63
N GLY A 229 0.26 -14.81 -4.70
CA GLY A 229 1.07 -13.63 -4.95
C GLY A 229 0.75 -12.48 -3.99
N VAL A 230 1.73 -11.64 -3.74
CA VAL A 230 1.59 -10.41 -2.98
C VAL A 230 1.15 -9.29 -3.92
N ARG A 231 0.05 -8.59 -3.59
CA ARG A 231 -0.41 -7.43 -4.36
C ARG A 231 0.23 -6.16 -3.84
N GLN A 232 0.87 -5.39 -4.72
CA GLN A 232 1.44 -4.09 -4.38
C GLN A 232 0.50 -2.95 -4.79
N PHE A 233 0.43 -1.94 -3.91
CA PHE A 233 -0.11 -0.61 -4.20
C PHE A 233 0.98 0.43 -3.98
N VAL A 234 1.15 1.34 -4.94
CA VAL A 234 1.85 2.61 -4.77
C VAL A 234 0.79 3.67 -4.51
N VAL A 235 0.94 4.42 -3.45
CA VAL A 235 -0.02 5.44 -3.00
C VAL A 235 0.75 6.67 -2.52
N GLY A 236 1.52 7.29 -3.43
CA GLY A 236 2.28 8.53 -3.18
C GLY A 236 1.45 9.79 -3.41
N THR A 237 0.16 9.70 -3.17
CA THR A 237 -0.83 10.74 -3.49
C THR A 237 -1.28 11.55 -2.27
N GLY A 238 -0.53 11.48 -1.15
CA GLY A 238 -0.89 12.10 0.13
C GLY A 238 -0.93 13.62 0.14
N GLY A 239 -0.27 14.30 -0.83
CA GLY A 239 -0.38 15.75 -0.94
C GLY A 239 0.81 16.50 -1.54
N ALA A 240 1.96 15.85 -1.75
CA ALA A 240 3.05 16.40 -2.54
C ALA A 240 2.67 16.51 -4.02
N PHE A 241 3.46 17.23 -4.83
CA PHE A 241 3.17 17.37 -6.26
C PHE A 241 3.11 16.01 -6.97
N LEU A 242 2.09 15.80 -7.79
CA LEU A 242 1.93 14.55 -8.54
C LEU A 242 2.94 14.47 -9.69
N THR A 243 3.42 13.26 -9.98
CA THR A 243 4.43 13.00 -11.02
C THR A 243 3.84 12.20 -12.19
N PRO A 244 4.35 12.38 -13.41
CA PRO A 244 3.90 11.60 -14.56
C PRO A 244 4.46 10.18 -14.54
N PHE A 245 3.74 9.25 -15.15
CA PHE A 245 4.27 7.94 -15.49
C PHE A 245 5.23 8.06 -16.69
N PHE A 246 6.43 7.50 -16.56
CA PHE A 246 7.44 7.55 -17.61
C PHE A 246 7.51 6.28 -18.45
N TYR A 247 7.05 5.17 -17.88
CA TYR A 247 6.94 3.87 -18.53
C TYR A 247 5.84 3.05 -17.86
N PHE A 248 5.51 1.91 -18.42
CA PHE A 248 4.51 1.03 -17.84
C PHE A 248 5.15 -0.30 -17.49
N MET A 249 5.20 -0.59 -16.19
CA MET A 249 5.69 -1.88 -15.70
C MET A 249 4.74 -3.01 -16.10
N ALA A 250 5.31 -4.19 -16.33
CA ALA A 250 4.53 -5.41 -16.46
C ALA A 250 3.67 -5.62 -15.20
N HIS A 251 2.47 -6.14 -15.40
CA HIS A 251 1.51 -6.45 -14.32
C HIS A 251 0.93 -5.25 -13.57
N SER A 252 1.18 -4.03 -14.05
CA SER A 252 0.49 -2.84 -13.59
C SER A 252 -0.95 -2.84 -14.14
N GLU A 253 -1.94 -2.88 -13.24
CA GLU A 253 -3.37 -3.03 -13.59
C GLU A 253 -4.12 -1.70 -13.57
N MET A 254 -3.72 -0.77 -12.71
CA MET A 254 -4.33 0.55 -12.58
C MET A 254 -3.27 1.61 -12.30
N ARG A 255 -3.44 2.78 -12.92
CA ARG A 255 -2.56 3.96 -12.75
C ARG A 255 -3.40 5.22 -12.75
N ASP A 256 -3.15 6.11 -11.79
CA ASP A 256 -3.76 7.44 -11.72
C ASP A 256 -2.77 8.44 -11.11
N ASN A 257 -2.49 9.52 -11.80
CA ASN A 257 -1.74 10.67 -11.30
C ASN A 257 -2.50 11.99 -11.51
N SER A 258 -3.82 11.91 -11.63
CA SER A 258 -4.67 13.08 -11.90
C SER A 258 -5.16 13.77 -10.64
N SER A 259 -5.07 13.10 -9.47
CA SER A 259 -5.55 13.66 -8.19
C SER A 259 -4.76 13.16 -6.99
N HIS A 260 -4.66 14.00 -5.96
CA HIS A 260 -4.37 13.53 -4.61
C HIS A 260 -5.49 12.61 -4.12
N GLY A 261 -5.17 11.74 -3.19
CA GLY A 261 -6.14 10.80 -2.64
C GLY A 261 -5.50 9.85 -1.63
N VAL A 262 -6.30 8.93 -1.14
CA VAL A 262 -5.88 7.91 -0.19
C VAL A 262 -6.47 6.55 -0.56
N LEU A 263 -5.75 5.49 -0.27
CA LEU A 263 -6.25 4.13 -0.37
C LEU A 263 -7.03 3.79 0.90
N ARG A 264 -8.28 3.40 0.77
CA ARG A 264 -9.06 2.77 1.84
C ARG A 264 -8.98 1.27 1.70
N LEU A 265 -8.58 0.57 2.76
CA LEU A 265 -8.64 -0.87 2.89
C LEU A 265 -9.65 -1.25 3.97
N GLN A 266 -10.50 -2.22 3.69
CA GLN A 266 -11.36 -2.89 4.65
C GLN A 266 -10.80 -4.31 4.87
N LEU A 267 -10.22 -4.54 6.03
CA LEU A 267 -9.51 -5.74 6.42
C LEU A 267 -10.46 -6.68 7.17
N TYR A 268 -10.94 -7.73 6.50
CA TYR A 268 -11.84 -8.76 7.05
C TYR A 268 -11.02 -9.94 7.64
N ASP A 269 -11.66 -10.87 8.32
CA ASP A 269 -10.98 -12.02 8.94
C ASP A 269 -10.32 -12.96 7.91
N ASN A 270 -10.80 -12.97 6.67
CA ASN A 270 -10.38 -13.90 5.62
C ASN A 270 -10.14 -13.23 4.26
N GLY A 271 -9.92 -11.91 4.23
CA GLY A 271 -9.70 -11.18 3.00
C GLY A 271 -9.83 -9.67 3.18
N TYR A 272 -9.84 -8.96 2.07
CA TYR A 272 -9.84 -7.51 2.07
C TYR A 272 -10.63 -6.93 0.89
N GLN A 273 -11.04 -5.66 1.05
CA GLN A 273 -11.54 -4.84 -0.04
C GLN A 273 -10.73 -3.54 -0.08
N TRP A 274 -10.50 -3.00 -1.28
CA TRP A 274 -9.86 -1.69 -1.45
C TRP A 274 -10.76 -0.75 -2.23
N GLN A 275 -10.53 0.53 -1.99
CA GLN A 275 -11.04 1.62 -2.80
C GLN A 275 -10.06 2.79 -2.74
N TYR A 276 -9.62 3.28 -3.89
CA TYR A 276 -8.93 4.55 -3.97
C TYR A 276 -9.95 5.68 -3.82
N LEU A 277 -9.71 6.59 -2.90
CA LEU A 277 -10.55 7.75 -2.61
C LEU A 277 -9.83 9.00 -3.09
N PRO A 278 -10.12 9.49 -4.30
CA PRO A 278 -9.56 10.75 -4.79
C PRO A 278 -10.14 11.93 -4.00
N VAL A 279 -9.34 12.97 -3.81
CA VAL A 279 -9.84 14.26 -3.31
C VAL A 279 -10.90 14.76 -4.27
N PRO A 280 -12.11 15.16 -3.80
CA PRO A 280 -13.14 15.73 -4.65
C PRO A 280 -12.61 16.96 -5.41
N ASP A 281 -13.02 17.11 -6.67
CA ASP A 281 -12.75 18.29 -7.47
C ASP A 281 -14.08 18.99 -7.87
N ASP A 282 -13.96 20.09 -8.58
CA ASP A 282 -15.09 20.83 -9.12
C ASP A 282 -15.66 20.26 -10.43
N GLY A 283 -15.20 19.08 -10.84
CA GLY A 283 -15.60 18.44 -12.10
C GLY A 283 -14.92 19.00 -13.36
N SER A 284 -13.93 19.89 -13.21
CA SER A 284 -13.20 20.47 -14.33
C SER A 284 -12.23 19.49 -15.00
N VAL A 285 -11.84 18.42 -14.32
CA VAL A 285 -10.93 17.39 -14.82
C VAL A 285 -11.67 16.07 -15.01
N GLN A 286 -11.62 15.51 -16.23
CA GLN A 286 -12.12 14.17 -16.47
C GLN A 286 -11.18 13.14 -15.81
N ARG A 287 -11.66 12.43 -14.80
CA ARG A 287 -10.91 11.41 -14.07
C ARG A 287 -11.39 10.01 -14.42
N PRO A 288 -10.51 8.99 -14.31
CA PRO A 288 -10.96 7.60 -14.35
C PRO A 288 -11.91 7.31 -13.17
N ALA A 289 -12.73 6.28 -13.33
CA ALA A 289 -13.52 5.79 -12.20
C ALA A 289 -12.56 5.37 -11.06
N PRO A 290 -12.91 5.67 -9.79
CA PRO A 290 -12.07 5.28 -8.65
C PRO A 290 -11.82 3.76 -8.64
N ASP A 291 -10.55 3.37 -8.48
CA ASP A 291 -10.17 1.96 -8.43
C ASP A 291 -10.74 1.29 -7.18
N SER A 292 -11.30 0.11 -7.35
CA SER A 292 -11.84 -0.69 -6.24
C SER A 292 -11.80 -2.17 -6.57
N GLY A 293 -11.78 -3.00 -5.53
CA GLY A 293 -11.79 -4.44 -5.68
C GLY A 293 -11.62 -5.14 -4.34
N GLY A 294 -11.21 -6.41 -4.38
CA GLY A 294 -11.01 -7.23 -3.19
C GLY A 294 -10.15 -8.45 -3.47
N GLY A 295 -9.70 -9.10 -2.40
CA GLY A 295 -8.95 -10.33 -2.43
C GLY A 295 -9.24 -11.19 -1.21
N ARG A 296 -8.74 -12.43 -1.27
CA ARG A 296 -8.78 -13.38 -0.16
C ARG A 296 -7.42 -13.52 0.47
N CYS A 297 -7.41 -13.85 1.74
CA CYS A 297 -6.21 -14.36 2.38
C CYS A 297 -6.00 -15.82 1.99
N HIS A 298 -4.76 -16.24 1.84
CA HIS A 298 -4.35 -17.55 1.35
C HIS A 298 -3.45 -18.30 2.34
#